data_12a3b33092d20dab78161d9d26f666c5
#
_entry.id   12a3b33092d20dab78161d9d26f666c5
#
_cell.length_a   1.000
_cell.length_b   1.000
_cell.length_c   1.000
_cell.angle_alpha   90.00
_cell.angle_beta   90.00
_cell.angle_gamma   90.00
#
_symmetry.space_group_name_H-M   'P 1'
#
loop_
_entity.id
_entity.type
_entity.pdbx_description
1 polymer ?
#
loop_
_entity_poly.entity_id
_entity_poly.type
_entity_poly.pdbx_seq_one_letter_code
_entity_poly.pdbx_strand_id
1 'polypeptide(L)'
;MAKRIKVGLIGGRHLMETDDFIWAGPVPDPNDFVFLEDHAMDWIQENIPEGEEVSVDLYVTGLSQALTSFLVAWLHSDLLGWVPLTLWHWDRTQETYLPQQFP
;
A
#
# COMPACT_ATOMS: atom_id res chain seq x y z
N MET A 1 5.71 -21.17 -5.74
CA MET A 1 6.15 -20.35 -4.62
C MET A 1 5.41 -19.04 -4.60
N ALA A 2 4.97 -18.61 -3.42
CA ALA A 2 4.28 -17.33 -3.31
C ALA A 2 5.23 -16.16 -3.58
N LYS A 3 4.81 -15.24 -4.42
CA LYS A 3 5.52 -14.00 -4.68
C LYS A 3 5.16 -12.95 -3.64
N ARG A 4 6.15 -12.25 -3.12
CA ARG A 4 5.94 -11.19 -2.13
C ARG A 4 6.21 -9.84 -2.78
N ILE A 5 5.20 -8.99 -2.81
CA ILE A 5 5.29 -7.64 -3.38
C ILE A 5 5.45 -6.64 -2.24
N LYS A 6 6.57 -5.91 -2.25
CA LYS A 6 6.84 -4.88 -1.25
C LYS A 6 6.65 -3.51 -1.89
N VAL A 7 5.83 -2.66 -1.29
CA VAL A 7 5.54 -1.33 -1.81
C VAL A 7 5.39 -0.33 -0.67
N GLY A 8 5.88 0.88 -0.86
CA GLY A 8 5.67 1.98 0.08
C GLY A 8 4.44 2.79 -0.30
N LEU A 9 3.77 3.38 0.68
CA LEU A 9 2.61 4.21 0.42
C LEU A 9 3.03 5.52 -0.27
N ILE A 10 3.92 6.27 0.37
CA ILE A 10 4.44 7.53 -0.17
C ILE A 10 5.96 7.53 -0.05
N GLY A 11 6.64 7.85 -1.15
CA GLY A 11 8.10 7.92 -1.18
C GLY A 11 8.67 9.11 -0.43
N GLY A 12 9.97 9.04 -0.08
CA GLY A 12 10.72 10.15 0.48
C GLY A 12 10.51 10.41 1.97
N ARG A 13 9.87 9.51 2.70
CA ARG A 13 9.57 9.70 4.12
C ARG A 13 10.60 9.02 5.03
N HIS A 14 10.77 7.72 4.91
CA HIS A 14 11.66 6.92 5.73
C HIS A 14 12.40 5.93 4.84
N LEU A 15 13.50 5.38 5.35
CA LEU A 15 14.14 4.24 4.70
C LEU A 15 13.20 3.05 4.78
N MET A 16 12.99 2.40 3.64
CA MET A 16 12.11 1.25 3.51
C MET A 16 12.85 0.12 2.78
N GLU A 17 12.29 -1.08 2.88
CA GLU A 17 12.81 -2.24 2.16
C GLU A 17 12.37 -2.29 0.70
N THR A 18 11.96 -1.16 0.13
CA THR A 18 11.50 -1.09 -1.24
C THR A 18 11.78 0.28 -1.83
N ASP A 19 12.00 0.31 -3.15
CA ASP A 19 12.08 1.54 -3.94
C ASP A 19 10.81 1.78 -4.76
N ASP A 20 9.81 0.92 -4.62
CA ASP A 20 8.54 1.04 -5.30
C ASP A 20 7.52 1.72 -4.38
N PHE A 21 6.77 2.69 -4.92
CA PHE A 21 5.80 3.45 -4.15
C PHE A 21 4.51 3.61 -4.94
N ILE A 22 3.38 3.63 -4.21
CA ILE A 22 2.09 3.94 -4.83
C ILE A 22 2.08 5.41 -5.26
N TRP A 23 2.56 6.31 -4.38
CA TRP A 23 2.83 7.70 -4.71
C TRP A 23 4.33 7.95 -4.57
N ALA A 24 4.99 8.10 -5.72
CA ALA A 24 6.45 8.30 -5.73
C ALA A 24 6.88 9.66 -5.17
N GLY A 25 5.98 10.62 -5.15
CA GLY A 25 6.22 11.96 -4.62
C GLY A 25 5.02 12.47 -3.84
N PRO A 26 4.97 13.78 -3.56
CA PRO A 26 3.87 14.37 -2.79
C PRO A 26 2.51 14.10 -3.43
N VAL A 27 1.50 13.86 -2.61
CA VAL A 27 0.12 13.74 -3.06
C VAL A 27 -0.38 15.13 -3.45
N PRO A 28 -0.89 15.32 -4.70
CA PRO A 28 -1.27 16.65 -5.18
C PRO A 28 -2.36 17.34 -4.36
N ASP A 29 -3.45 16.61 -4.06
CA ASP A 29 -4.54 17.11 -3.23
C ASP A 29 -5.02 15.99 -2.30
N PRO A 30 -4.67 16.06 -1.00
CA PRO A 30 -5.02 15.00 -0.05
C PRO A 30 -6.52 14.88 0.21
N ASN A 31 -7.33 15.84 -0.23
CA ASN A 31 -8.78 15.81 -0.06
C ASN A 31 -9.53 15.41 -1.33
N ASP A 32 -8.84 15.15 -2.42
CA ASP A 32 -9.45 14.60 -3.64
C ASP A 32 -9.48 13.06 -3.54
N PHE A 33 -10.46 12.56 -2.81
CA PHE A 33 -10.53 11.13 -2.49
C PHE A 33 -10.78 10.26 -3.72
N VAL A 34 -11.55 10.76 -4.70
CA VAL A 34 -11.78 10.03 -5.95
C VAL A 34 -10.47 9.83 -6.70
N PHE A 35 -9.66 10.87 -6.81
CA PHE A 35 -8.35 10.78 -7.44
C PHE A 35 -7.44 9.80 -6.70
N LEU A 36 -7.40 9.88 -5.36
CA LEU A 36 -6.55 9.00 -4.57
C LEU A 36 -6.97 7.53 -4.70
N GLU A 37 -8.27 7.25 -4.67
CA GLU A 37 -8.79 5.89 -4.83
C GLU A 37 -8.53 5.34 -6.21
N ASP A 38 -8.74 6.15 -7.26
CA ASP A 38 -8.47 5.75 -8.64
C ASP A 38 -6.98 5.47 -8.86
N HIS A 39 -6.12 6.31 -8.31
CA HIS A 39 -4.67 6.10 -8.41
C HIS A 39 -4.25 4.80 -7.72
N ALA A 40 -4.78 4.52 -6.54
CA ALA A 40 -4.50 3.29 -5.82
C ALA A 40 -5.02 2.07 -6.59
N MET A 41 -6.22 2.15 -7.17
CA MET A 41 -6.78 1.07 -7.96
C MET A 41 -5.94 0.79 -9.21
N ASP A 42 -5.46 1.83 -9.90
CA ASP A 42 -4.58 1.67 -11.04
C ASP A 42 -3.30 0.93 -10.66
N TRP A 43 -2.71 1.29 -9.52
CA TRP A 43 -1.53 0.59 -9.03
C TRP A 43 -1.81 -0.89 -8.77
N ILE A 44 -2.94 -1.18 -8.12
CA ILE A 44 -3.36 -2.57 -7.83
C ILE A 44 -3.49 -3.36 -9.12
N GLN A 45 -4.20 -2.81 -10.10
CA GLN A 45 -4.45 -3.50 -11.37
C GLN A 45 -3.17 -3.71 -12.18
N GLU A 46 -2.24 -2.77 -12.11
CA GLU A 46 -0.99 -2.84 -12.87
C GLU A 46 0.07 -3.74 -12.24
N ASN A 47 0.05 -3.91 -10.91
CA ASN A 47 1.15 -4.53 -10.18
C ASN A 47 0.82 -5.87 -9.54
N ILE A 48 -0.45 -6.20 -9.36
CA ILE A 48 -0.83 -7.47 -8.74
C ILE A 48 -1.34 -8.41 -9.83
N PRO A 49 -0.57 -9.48 -10.14
CA PRO A 49 -0.96 -10.39 -11.21
C PRO A 49 -2.15 -11.25 -10.81
N GLU A 50 -3.06 -11.49 -11.76
CA GLU A 50 -4.17 -12.41 -11.57
C GLU A 50 -3.69 -13.86 -11.71
N GLY A 51 -4.29 -14.76 -10.93
CA GLY A 51 -4.03 -16.19 -11.03
C GLY A 51 -2.71 -16.66 -10.46
N GLU A 52 -1.92 -15.76 -9.90
CA GLU A 52 -0.67 -16.11 -9.22
C GLU A 52 -0.83 -16.01 -7.71
N GLU A 53 -0.10 -16.85 -6.99
CA GLU A 53 -0.06 -16.79 -5.53
C GLU A 53 0.87 -15.65 -5.10
N VAL A 54 0.29 -14.56 -4.60
CA VAL A 54 1.04 -13.37 -4.19
C VAL A 54 0.58 -12.88 -2.83
N SER A 55 1.47 -12.17 -2.14
CA SER A 55 1.12 -11.39 -0.95
C SER A 55 1.71 -9.99 -1.10
N VAL A 56 1.09 -9.01 -0.43
CA VAL A 56 1.51 -7.61 -0.53
C VAL A 56 1.89 -7.09 0.84
N ASP A 57 3.07 -6.47 0.92
CA ASP A 57 3.54 -5.73 2.09
C ASP A 57 3.51 -4.24 1.75
N LEU A 58 2.62 -3.50 2.44
CA LEU A 58 2.53 -2.05 2.28
C LEU A 58 3.20 -1.36 3.45
N TYR A 59 4.25 -0.60 3.17
CA TYR A 59 4.94 0.20 4.17
C TYR A 59 4.22 1.54 4.31
N VAL A 60 3.55 1.72 5.45
CA VAL A 60 2.68 2.87 5.70
C VAL A 60 3.51 4.04 6.20
N THR A 61 3.47 5.14 5.45
CA THR A 61 4.14 6.38 5.84
C THR A 61 3.28 7.57 5.48
N GLY A 62 3.24 8.55 6.35
CA GLY A 62 2.73 9.88 6.06
C GLY A 62 1.21 10.02 6.13
N LEU A 63 0.57 10.24 5.01
CA LEU A 63 -0.78 10.78 4.92
C LEU A 63 -1.88 9.75 5.14
N SER A 64 -2.75 9.98 6.14
CA SER A 64 -3.84 9.05 6.45
C SER A 64 -4.87 8.93 5.32
N GLN A 65 -5.12 10.01 4.57
CA GLN A 65 -6.04 9.98 3.42
C GLN A 65 -5.54 9.04 2.32
N ALA A 66 -4.22 8.98 2.11
CA ALA A 66 -3.65 8.07 1.14
C ALA A 66 -3.83 6.61 1.56
N LEU A 67 -3.59 6.31 2.84
CA LEU A 67 -3.81 4.97 3.37
C LEU A 67 -5.27 4.55 3.24
N THR A 68 -6.19 5.40 3.69
CA THR A 68 -7.62 5.11 3.62
C THR A 68 -8.05 4.86 2.18
N SER A 69 -7.60 5.70 1.24
CA SER A 69 -7.95 5.55 -0.17
C SER A 69 -7.40 4.25 -0.77
N PHE A 70 -6.19 3.85 -0.38
CA PHE A 70 -5.65 2.55 -0.78
C PHE A 70 -6.52 1.40 -0.25
N LEU A 71 -6.92 1.45 1.02
CA LEU A 71 -7.73 0.39 1.62
C LEU A 71 -9.12 0.32 0.98
N VAL A 72 -9.73 1.46 0.65
CA VAL A 72 -11.01 1.49 -0.09
C VAL A 72 -10.84 0.83 -1.45
N ALA A 73 -9.79 1.17 -2.20
CA ALA A 73 -9.51 0.54 -3.48
C ALA A 73 -9.28 -0.97 -3.33
N TRP A 74 -8.57 -1.38 -2.30
CA TRP A 74 -8.32 -2.80 -2.02
C TRP A 74 -9.62 -3.56 -1.79
N LEU A 75 -10.53 -2.99 -0.99
CA LEU A 75 -11.84 -3.61 -0.72
C LEU A 75 -12.69 -3.75 -2.00
N HIS A 76 -12.54 -2.83 -2.94
CA HIS A 76 -13.29 -2.86 -4.20
C HIS A 76 -12.62 -3.71 -5.30
N SER A 77 -11.43 -4.23 -5.05
CA SER A 77 -10.60 -4.88 -6.07
C SER A 77 -10.79 -6.38 -6.22
N ASP A 78 -11.67 -7.01 -5.50
CA ASP A 78 -11.84 -8.47 -5.46
C ASP A 78 -10.64 -9.25 -4.91
N LEU A 79 -9.65 -8.59 -4.33
CA LEU A 79 -8.47 -9.24 -3.77
C LEU A 79 -8.65 -9.67 -2.31
N LEU A 80 -9.64 -9.11 -1.64
CA LEU A 80 -9.92 -9.41 -0.25
C LEU A 80 -10.23 -10.89 -0.07
N GLY A 81 -9.49 -11.54 0.82
CA GLY A 81 -9.61 -12.98 1.04
C GLY A 81 -8.77 -13.85 0.12
N TRP A 82 -8.21 -13.28 -0.95
CA TRP A 82 -7.38 -14.02 -1.90
C TRP A 82 -5.90 -13.65 -1.83
N VAL A 83 -5.62 -12.35 -1.67
CA VAL A 83 -4.25 -11.84 -1.59
C VAL A 83 -4.04 -11.28 -0.18
N PRO A 84 -3.16 -11.89 0.63
CA PRO A 84 -2.84 -11.34 1.94
C PRO A 84 -2.20 -9.96 1.82
N LEU A 85 -2.69 -9.02 2.62
CA LEU A 85 -2.13 -7.68 2.71
C LEU A 85 -1.64 -7.44 4.13
N THR A 86 -0.38 -7.08 4.27
CA THR A 86 0.20 -6.69 5.55
C THR A 86 0.57 -5.21 5.50
N LEU A 87 0.10 -4.47 6.49
CA LEU A 87 0.44 -3.07 6.68
C LEU A 87 1.62 -2.99 7.64
N TRP A 88 2.72 -2.37 7.20
CA TRP A 88 3.90 -2.18 8.02
C TRP A 88 3.93 -0.75 8.50
N HIS A 89 3.69 -0.56 9.81
CA HIS A 89 3.61 0.75 10.45
C HIS A 89 4.95 1.13 11.07
N TRP A 90 5.41 2.36 10.82
CA TRP A 90 6.63 2.84 11.45
C TRP A 90 6.39 3.14 12.93
N ASP A 91 7.23 2.55 13.78
CA ASP A 91 7.22 2.80 15.23
C ASP A 91 8.46 3.60 15.59
N ARG A 92 8.25 4.83 16.06
CA ARG A 92 9.34 5.74 16.46
C ARG A 92 10.12 5.24 17.66
N THR A 93 9.44 4.60 18.60
CA THR A 93 10.05 4.13 19.84
C THR A 93 11.05 3.02 19.57
N GLN A 94 10.67 2.07 18.75
CA GLN A 94 11.51 0.93 18.39
C GLN A 94 12.35 1.16 17.14
N GLU A 95 12.10 2.25 16.43
CA GLU A 95 12.77 2.60 15.17
C GLU A 95 12.70 1.46 14.14
N THR A 96 11.54 0.87 14.02
CA THR A 96 11.28 -0.24 13.08
C THR A 96 9.84 -0.23 12.62
N TYR A 97 9.55 -1.03 11.60
CA TYR A 97 8.19 -1.25 11.11
C TYR A 97 7.55 -2.42 11.84
N LEU A 98 6.30 -2.25 12.26
CA LEU A 98 5.50 -3.29 12.91
C LEU A 98 4.39 -3.74 11.98
N PRO A 99 4.19 -5.08 11.82
CA PRO A 99 3.20 -5.59 10.89
C PRO A 99 1.78 -5.62 11.49
N GLN A 100 0.81 -5.32 10.64
CA GLN A 100 -0.61 -5.49 10.94
C GLN A 100 -1.28 -6.14 9.75
N GLN A 101 -1.90 -7.29 9.97
CA GLN A 101 -2.64 -8.00 8.92
C GLN A 101 -3.92 -7.24 8.56
N PHE A 102 -4.26 -7.13 7.26
CA PHE A 102 -5.49 -6.51 6.78
C PHE A 102 -6.32 -7.50 5.95
N PRO A 103 -7.56 -7.72 6.26
CA PRO A 103 -8.20 -7.58 7.55
C PRO A 103 -7.77 -8.62 8.54
#